data_4c20a46b6ece9b1c3ae78216bf4eef01
#
_entry.id   4c20a46b6ece9b1c3ae78216bf4eef01
#
_cell.length_a   1.000
_cell.length_b   1.000
_cell.length_c   1.000
_cell.angle_alpha   90.00
_cell.angle_beta   90.00
_cell.angle_gamma   90.00
#
_symmetry.space_group_name_H-M   'P 1'
#
loop_
_entity.id
_entity.type
_entity.pdbx_description
1 polymer ?
#
loop_
_entity_poly.entity_id
_entity_poly.type
_entity_poly.pdbx_seq_one_letter_code
_entity_poly.pdbx_strand_id
1 'polypeptide(L)'
;GVWDAAYLQKVDYDLWLGPAPAVPFNRNHFHYNWHWHWAYGNGDTGNQGPHQFDIARWGLNKNEHPTTVASVGGYFGPPASQETPDTHTSIFEYADGTVFEFATRGQYTNDEGTQRIGNLFYGTKGWVWIDGDGRKWQSYSGRRNEKGPGSEAPPSSGGSDPNVLTSQEGAHYKNFVDAIRANDAKVLTCGVEDGHLSSALAHLANIAYRVGRKLKFDGKAEKFVGDAEADKLLTREYRAPYAIADKV
;
A
#
# COMPACT_ATOMS: atom_id res chain seq x y z
N GLY A 1 -16.30 14.69 19.89
CA GLY A 1 -17.13 14.29 21.03
C GLY A 1 -16.27 13.68 22.14
N VAL A 2 -16.65 13.92 23.36
CA VAL A 2 -15.99 13.32 24.53
C VAL A 2 -16.36 11.84 24.52
N TRP A 3 -15.36 10.95 24.49
CA TRP A 3 -15.61 9.54 24.72
C TRP A 3 -15.98 9.34 26.18
N ASP A 4 -17.09 8.64 26.40
CA ASP A 4 -17.51 8.27 27.73
C ASP A 4 -16.41 7.43 28.41
N ALA A 5 -16.06 7.78 29.64
CA ALA A 5 -15.11 7.00 30.44
C ALA A 5 -15.54 5.54 30.58
N ALA A 6 -16.83 5.25 30.56
CA ALA A 6 -17.38 3.89 30.54
C ALA A 6 -17.03 3.12 29.26
N TYR A 7 -16.85 3.79 28.13
CA TYR A 7 -16.39 3.14 26.89
C TYR A 7 -14.91 2.76 27.01
N LEU A 8 -14.06 3.65 27.54
CA LEU A 8 -12.64 3.38 27.70
C LEU A 8 -12.36 2.21 28.66
N GLN A 9 -13.22 1.98 29.63
CA GLN A 9 -13.13 0.80 30.52
C GLN A 9 -13.33 -0.53 29.77
N LYS A 10 -13.92 -0.52 28.58
CA LYS A 10 -14.16 -1.70 27.75
C LYS A 10 -13.04 -1.95 26.73
N VAL A 11 -12.06 -1.06 26.63
CA VAL A 11 -10.97 -1.12 25.67
C VAL A 11 -9.68 -1.38 26.42
N ASP A 12 -9.02 -2.47 26.11
CA ASP A 12 -7.65 -2.71 26.53
C ASP A 12 -6.72 -1.85 25.65
N TYR A 13 -6.52 -0.59 26.08
CA TYR A 13 -5.75 0.37 25.31
C TYR A 13 -4.26 0.03 25.26
N ASP A 14 -3.72 -0.63 26.30
CA ASP A 14 -2.35 -1.09 26.28
C ASP A 14 -2.11 -2.18 25.23
N LEU A 15 -3.03 -3.13 25.15
CA LEU A 15 -3.00 -4.17 24.11
C LEU A 15 -3.20 -3.56 22.70
N TRP A 16 -4.08 -2.56 22.57
CA TRP A 16 -4.27 -1.86 21.29
C TRP A 16 -3.01 -1.12 20.84
N LEU A 17 -2.31 -0.43 21.73
CA LEU A 17 -1.03 0.21 21.43
C LEU A 17 0.02 -0.83 21.01
N GLY A 18 0.01 -2.01 21.60
CA GLY A 18 0.97 -3.05 21.29
C GLY A 18 2.41 -2.55 21.35
N PRO A 19 3.21 -2.75 20.28
CA PRO A 19 4.60 -2.31 20.21
C PRO A 19 4.78 -0.80 20.01
N ALA A 20 3.72 -0.04 19.76
CA ALA A 20 3.80 1.39 19.56
C ALA A 20 4.14 2.13 20.87
N PRO A 21 4.68 3.37 20.81
CA PRO A 21 4.96 4.15 22.02
C PRO A 21 3.73 4.32 22.92
N ALA A 22 3.93 4.24 24.23
CA ALA A 22 2.89 4.50 25.20
C ALA A 22 2.54 6.00 25.19
N VAL A 23 1.35 6.31 24.74
CA VAL A 23 0.81 7.68 24.72
C VAL A 23 -0.58 7.71 25.36
N PRO A 24 -1.02 8.82 25.95
CA PRO A 24 -2.38 8.93 26.46
C PRO A 24 -3.41 8.67 25.36
N PHE A 25 -4.55 8.08 25.72
CA PHE A 25 -5.62 7.85 24.80
C PHE A 25 -6.07 9.15 24.12
N ASN A 26 -6.15 9.10 22.81
CA ASN A 26 -6.69 10.19 22.00
C ASN A 26 -7.60 9.60 20.92
N ARG A 27 -8.85 10.06 20.88
CA ARG A 27 -9.83 9.62 19.89
C ARG A 27 -9.36 9.80 18.45
N ASN A 28 -8.58 10.85 18.19
CA ASN A 28 -8.08 11.13 16.84
C ASN A 28 -7.04 10.10 16.36
N HIS A 29 -6.50 9.31 17.27
CA HIS A 29 -5.56 8.23 16.95
C HIS A 29 -6.20 6.84 16.97
N PHE A 30 -7.48 6.74 17.34
CA PHE A 30 -8.13 5.48 17.61
C PHE A 30 -9.09 5.06 16.48
N HIS A 31 -9.45 3.77 16.43
CA HIS A 31 -10.21 3.13 15.36
C HIS A 31 -9.61 3.42 13.99
N TYR A 32 -10.42 3.83 13.01
CA TYR A 32 -10.00 4.03 11.63
C TYR A 32 -8.90 5.08 11.46
N ASN A 33 -8.79 6.05 12.36
CA ASN A 33 -7.85 7.17 12.23
C ASN A 33 -6.39 6.81 12.53
N TRP A 34 -6.11 5.64 13.10
CA TRP A 34 -4.76 5.21 13.43
C TRP A 34 -3.80 5.29 12.23
N HIS A 35 -4.27 5.00 11.04
CA HIS A 35 -3.41 4.90 9.87
C HIS A 35 -2.83 6.23 9.38
N TRP A 36 -3.31 7.38 9.86
CA TRP A 36 -2.74 8.69 9.55
C TRP A 36 -1.68 9.17 10.54
N HIS A 37 -1.26 8.33 11.47
CA HIS A 37 -0.24 8.64 12.47
C HIS A 37 0.95 7.71 12.32
N TRP A 38 2.17 8.27 12.24
CA TRP A 38 3.40 7.50 11.98
C TRP A 38 3.70 6.42 13.03
N ALA A 39 3.22 6.60 14.26
CA ALA A 39 3.36 5.60 15.31
C ALA A 39 2.61 4.30 15.02
N TYR A 40 1.58 4.33 14.18
CA TYR A 40 0.66 3.21 13.98
C TYR A 40 0.51 2.82 12.52
N GLY A 41 0.58 3.78 11.60
CA GLY A 41 0.23 3.58 10.20
C GLY A 41 1.15 4.28 9.21
N ASN A 42 0.79 4.17 7.94
CA ASN A 42 1.58 4.65 6.80
C ASN A 42 0.79 5.65 5.92
N GLY A 43 -0.31 6.19 6.42
CA GLY A 43 -1.18 7.09 5.67
C GLY A 43 -1.89 6.44 4.49
N ASP A 44 -2.38 7.27 3.58
CA ASP A 44 -3.07 6.80 2.38
C ASP A 44 -2.15 5.97 1.48
N THR A 45 -0.85 6.28 1.44
CA THR A 45 0.15 5.51 0.71
C THR A 45 0.24 4.06 1.21
N GLY A 46 0.15 3.83 2.52
CA GLY A 46 0.15 2.50 3.10
C GLY A 46 -1.22 1.84 3.17
N ASN A 47 -2.30 2.62 3.04
CA ASN A 47 -3.66 2.09 3.03
C ASN A 47 -4.08 1.62 1.63
N GLN A 48 -4.12 2.53 0.65
CA GLN A 48 -4.50 2.20 -0.73
C GLN A 48 -3.32 1.66 -1.55
N GLY A 49 -2.10 2.12 -1.25
CA GLY A 49 -0.90 1.79 -2.03
C GLY A 49 -0.67 0.31 -2.26
N PRO A 50 -0.68 -0.58 -1.25
CA PRO A 50 -0.40 -2.00 -1.45
C PRO A 50 -1.28 -2.67 -2.52
N HIS A 51 -2.54 -2.28 -2.66
CA HIS A 51 -3.41 -2.80 -3.72
C HIS A 51 -2.90 -2.40 -5.11
N GLN A 52 -2.53 -1.14 -5.29
CA GLN A 52 -2.08 -0.63 -6.59
C GLN A 52 -0.63 -1.02 -6.87
N PHE A 53 0.22 -1.08 -5.87
CA PHE A 53 1.60 -1.55 -5.98
C PHE A 53 1.66 -3.01 -6.44
N ASP A 54 0.77 -3.85 -5.93
CA ASP A 54 0.71 -5.25 -6.31
C ASP A 54 0.31 -5.41 -7.78
N ILE A 55 -0.75 -4.72 -8.23
CA ILE A 55 -1.17 -4.70 -9.63
C ILE A 55 -0.05 -4.15 -10.53
N ALA A 56 0.63 -3.08 -10.10
CA ALA A 56 1.73 -2.49 -10.86
C ALA A 56 2.92 -3.45 -10.98
N ARG A 57 3.31 -4.11 -9.90
CA ARG A 57 4.38 -5.11 -9.92
C ARG A 57 4.05 -6.27 -10.86
N TRP A 58 2.81 -6.77 -10.86
CA TRP A 58 2.34 -7.76 -11.81
C TRP A 58 2.52 -7.30 -13.25
N GLY A 59 1.96 -6.13 -13.59
CA GLY A 59 1.98 -5.60 -14.94
C GLY A 59 3.38 -5.31 -15.45
N LEU A 60 4.30 -4.92 -14.55
CA LEU A 60 5.70 -4.65 -14.85
C LEU A 60 6.60 -5.87 -14.70
N ASN A 61 6.08 -7.00 -14.21
CA ASN A 61 6.85 -8.20 -13.88
C ASN A 61 8.02 -7.91 -12.92
N LYS A 62 7.77 -7.14 -11.85
CA LYS A 62 8.78 -6.74 -10.86
C LYS A 62 8.72 -7.61 -9.61
N ASN A 63 9.65 -8.56 -9.52
CA ASN A 63 9.85 -9.44 -8.37
C ASN A 63 11.13 -9.04 -7.60
N GLU A 64 11.40 -7.75 -7.53
CA GLU A 64 12.56 -7.16 -6.90
C GLU A 64 12.22 -5.77 -6.34
N HIS A 65 13.05 -5.26 -5.46
CA HIS A 65 12.94 -3.88 -5.00
C HIS A 65 13.43 -2.88 -6.05
N PRO A 66 12.92 -1.63 -6.04
CA PRO A 66 13.50 -0.55 -6.82
C PRO A 66 14.92 -0.21 -6.30
N THR A 67 15.76 0.29 -7.18
CA THR A 67 17.12 0.75 -6.83
C THR A 67 17.14 2.17 -6.27
N THR A 68 16.12 2.97 -6.60
CA THR A 68 15.97 4.32 -6.07
C THR A 68 14.50 4.65 -5.81
N VAL A 69 14.29 5.55 -4.85
CA VAL A 69 13.00 6.13 -4.55
C VAL A 69 13.14 7.63 -4.26
N ALA A 70 12.19 8.41 -4.77
CA ALA A 70 12.04 9.82 -4.45
C ALA A 70 10.57 10.12 -4.17
N SER A 71 10.30 11.01 -3.21
CA SER A 71 8.93 11.35 -2.83
C SER A 71 8.79 12.81 -2.48
N VAL A 72 7.63 13.36 -2.84
CA VAL A 72 7.21 14.71 -2.47
C VAL A 72 5.74 14.70 -2.07
N GLY A 73 5.34 15.65 -1.24
CA GLY A 73 3.95 15.72 -0.80
C GLY A 73 3.76 16.68 0.36
N GLY A 74 2.60 16.60 0.99
CA GLY A 74 2.25 17.41 2.14
C GLY A 74 0.85 17.14 2.62
N TYR A 75 0.48 17.81 3.71
CA TYR A 75 -0.88 17.89 4.19
C TYR A 75 -1.46 19.26 3.80
N PHE A 76 -2.48 19.26 2.96
CA PHE A 76 -3.11 20.44 2.38
C PHE A 76 -4.58 20.60 2.81
N GLY A 77 -5.08 19.66 3.61
CA GLY A 77 -6.42 19.71 4.16
C GLY A 77 -6.61 20.76 5.26
N PRO A 78 -7.83 20.87 5.81
CA PRO A 78 -8.10 21.72 6.97
C PRO A 78 -7.26 21.26 8.18
N PRO A 79 -6.97 22.15 9.16
CA PRO A 79 -6.17 21.79 10.33
C PRO A 79 -6.68 20.50 11.00
N ALA A 80 -5.80 19.53 11.15
CA ALA A 80 -6.08 18.23 11.74
C ALA A 80 -4.86 17.70 12.50
N SER A 81 -5.03 16.59 13.22
CA SER A 81 -3.94 15.90 13.90
C SER A 81 -3.22 14.88 13.03
N GLN A 82 -3.58 14.77 11.77
CA GLN A 82 -2.94 13.87 10.80
C GLN A 82 -1.46 14.24 10.62
N GLU A 83 -0.60 13.24 10.66
CA GLU A 83 0.86 13.40 10.52
C GLU A 83 1.35 13.02 9.11
N THR A 84 0.64 12.08 8.47
CA THR A 84 0.97 11.62 7.13
C THR A 84 0.48 12.61 6.07
N PRO A 85 1.14 12.71 4.90
CA PRO A 85 0.64 13.54 3.81
C PRO A 85 -0.74 13.09 3.33
N ASP A 86 -1.60 14.02 2.96
CA ASP A 86 -2.84 13.75 2.24
C ASP A 86 -2.66 13.81 0.72
N THR A 87 -1.57 14.40 0.28
CA THR A 87 -1.15 14.46 -1.12
C THR A 87 0.31 14.04 -1.20
N HIS A 88 0.58 12.94 -1.91
CA HIS A 88 1.89 12.32 -1.92
C HIS A 88 2.16 11.71 -3.31
N THR A 89 3.29 12.05 -3.91
CA THR A 89 3.77 11.46 -5.15
C THR A 89 5.13 10.84 -4.91
N SER A 90 5.31 9.62 -5.38
CA SER A 90 6.55 8.84 -5.25
C SER A 90 6.96 8.27 -6.60
N ILE A 91 8.25 8.28 -6.88
CA ILE A 91 8.84 7.72 -8.09
C ILE A 91 9.85 6.66 -7.68
N PHE A 92 9.71 5.48 -8.26
CA PHE A 92 10.60 4.34 -8.08
C PHE A 92 11.29 4.02 -9.39
N GLU A 93 12.60 3.82 -9.35
CA GLU A 93 13.39 3.41 -10.52
C GLU A 93 13.96 2.02 -10.26
N TYR A 94 13.80 1.13 -11.22
CA TYR A 94 14.35 -0.22 -11.19
C TYR A 94 15.65 -0.31 -11.96
N ALA A 95 16.43 -1.36 -11.70
CA ALA A 95 17.75 -1.55 -12.30
C ALA A 95 17.73 -1.64 -13.84
N ASP A 96 16.64 -2.10 -14.42
CA ASP A 96 16.45 -2.20 -15.87
C ASP A 96 15.96 -0.90 -16.53
N GLY A 97 15.83 0.20 -15.76
CA GLY A 97 15.37 1.49 -16.23
C GLY A 97 13.84 1.65 -16.22
N THR A 98 13.09 0.66 -15.73
CA THR A 98 11.63 0.83 -15.52
C THR A 98 11.40 1.91 -14.47
N VAL A 99 10.47 2.82 -14.76
CA VAL A 99 10.03 3.85 -13.83
C VAL A 99 8.59 3.56 -13.44
N PHE A 100 8.33 3.61 -12.14
CA PHE A 100 7.02 3.48 -11.57
C PHE A 100 6.69 4.73 -10.73
N GLU A 101 5.58 5.40 -11.05
CA GLU A 101 5.06 6.52 -10.28
C GLU A 101 3.83 6.08 -9.51
N PHE A 102 3.74 6.49 -8.25
CA PHE A 102 2.56 6.34 -7.43
C PHE A 102 2.15 7.70 -6.87
N ALA A 103 0.88 8.06 -7.03
CA ALA A 103 0.32 9.28 -6.46
C ALA A 103 -0.93 8.96 -5.64
N THR A 104 -1.03 9.58 -4.45
CA THR A 104 -2.26 9.62 -3.67
C THR A 104 -2.70 11.06 -3.44
N ARG A 105 -4.00 11.29 -3.45
CA ARG A 105 -4.65 12.58 -3.18
C ARG A 105 -5.87 12.31 -2.31
N GLY A 106 -5.69 12.39 -1.00
CA GLY A 106 -6.73 12.13 -0.01
C GLY A 106 -7.85 13.16 0.00
N GLN A 107 -7.57 14.38 -0.51
CA GLN A 107 -8.60 15.38 -0.75
C GLN A 107 -9.33 15.09 -2.06
N TYR A 108 -10.58 15.55 -2.15
CA TYR A 108 -11.35 15.37 -3.40
C TYR A 108 -10.64 16.08 -4.56
N THR A 109 -10.41 15.33 -5.63
CA THR A 109 -9.84 15.83 -6.88
C THR A 109 -10.64 15.29 -8.08
N ASN A 110 -10.36 15.84 -9.26
CA ASN A 110 -10.91 15.28 -10.49
C ASN A 110 -10.28 13.92 -10.80
N ASP A 111 -11.07 13.08 -11.45
CA ASP A 111 -10.60 11.78 -11.92
C ASP A 111 -9.56 11.97 -13.05
N GLU A 112 -8.59 11.08 -13.11
CA GLU A 112 -7.64 10.99 -14.22
C GLU A 112 -8.11 9.92 -15.21
N GLY A 113 -8.38 10.32 -16.44
CA GLY A 113 -8.83 9.39 -17.48
C GLY A 113 -10.06 8.58 -17.10
N THR A 114 -10.98 9.16 -16.32
CA THR A 114 -12.17 8.50 -15.75
C THR A 114 -11.92 7.56 -14.57
N GLN A 115 -10.69 7.49 -14.06
CA GLN A 115 -10.35 6.64 -12.93
C GLN A 115 -9.98 7.47 -11.70
N ARG A 116 -10.59 7.13 -10.55
CA ARG A 116 -10.19 7.68 -9.25
C ARG A 116 -9.05 6.88 -8.63
N ILE A 117 -9.09 5.56 -8.82
CA ILE A 117 -8.10 4.62 -8.31
C ILE A 117 -7.84 3.61 -9.44
N GLY A 118 -6.58 3.33 -9.72
CA GLY A 118 -6.20 2.35 -10.73
C GLY A 118 -4.75 2.50 -11.14
N ASN A 119 -4.37 1.75 -12.16
CA ASN A 119 -3.03 1.71 -12.70
C ASN A 119 -3.03 2.04 -14.20
N LEU A 120 -2.03 2.79 -14.62
CA LEU A 120 -1.76 3.11 -16.04
C LEU A 120 -0.41 2.52 -16.43
N PHE A 121 -0.39 1.71 -17.48
CA PHE A 121 0.82 1.11 -18.02
C PHE A 121 1.12 1.70 -19.38
N TYR A 122 2.26 2.34 -19.54
CA TYR A 122 2.70 2.96 -20.78
C TYR A 122 3.77 2.10 -21.44
N GLY A 123 3.52 1.67 -22.66
CA GLY A 123 4.42 0.88 -23.48
C GLY A 123 4.71 1.53 -24.83
N THR A 124 5.64 0.98 -25.58
CA THR A 124 6.04 1.49 -26.89
C THR A 124 4.95 1.41 -27.97
N LYS A 125 3.93 0.57 -27.78
CA LYS A 125 2.83 0.37 -28.73
C LYS A 125 1.53 1.05 -28.33
N GLY A 126 1.44 1.54 -27.09
CA GLY A 126 0.23 2.12 -26.52
C GLY A 126 0.24 2.06 -24.99
N TRP A 127 -0.94 2.11 -24.42
CA TRP A 127 -1.10 2.10 -22.97
C TRP A 127 -2.33 1.30 -22.55
N VAL A 128 -2.35 0.87 -21.28
CA VAL A 128 -3.44 0.14 -20.67
C VAL A 128 -3.77 0.80 -19.35
N TRP A 129 -5.05 0.97 -19.05
CA TRP A 129 -5.47 1.23 -17.69
C TRP A 129 -6.15 -0.01 -17.07
N ILE A 130 -6.01 -0.14 -15.77
CA ILE A 130 -6.65 -1.15 -14.94
C ILE A 130 -7.30 -0.42 -13.77
N ASP A 131 -8.55 -0.74 -13.44
CA ASP A 131 -9.25 -0.14 -12.31
C ASP A 131 -8.65 -0.53 -10.95
N GLY A 132 -9.13 0.11 -9.88
CA GLY A 132 -8.61 -0.08 -8.53
C GLY A 132 -8.74 -1.50 -8.00
N ASP A 133 -9.69 -2.27 -8.50
CA ASP A 133 -9.95 -3.66 -8.10
C ASP A 133 -9.27 -4.69 -9.04
N GLY A 134 -8.59 -4.22 -10.09
CA GLY A 134 -7.98 -5.09 -11.09
C GLY A 134 -8.97 -5.88 -11.97
N ARG A 135 -10.25 -5.46 -11.98
CA ARG A 135 -11.33 -6.20 -12.67
C ARG A 135 -11.63 -5.68 -14.04
N LYS A 136 -11.43 -4.39 -14.26
CA LYS A 136 -11.66 -3.71 -15.53
C LYS A 136 -10.36 -3.22 -16.09
N TRP A 137 -10.16 -3.41 -17.37
CA TRP A 137 -9.01 -2.88 -18.07
C TRP A 137 -9.37 -2.52 -19.50
N GLN A 138 -8.65 -1.58 -20.07
CA GLN A 138 -8.79 -1.19 -21.46
C GLN A 138 -7.45 -0.79 -22.02
N SER A 139 -7.11 -1.32 -23.20
CA SER A 139 -5.92 -0.93 -23.93
C SER A 139 -6.23 0.12 -25.00
N TYR A 140 -5.21 0.91 -25.30
CA TYR A 140 -5.24 1.91 -26.36
C TYR A 140 -3.92 1.87 -27.12
N SER A 141 -3.96 2.11 -28.44
CA SER A 141 -2.79 2.09 -29.30
C SER A 141 -2.69 3.36 -30.14
N GLY A 142 -1.48 3.62 -30.65
CA GLY A 142 -1.20 4.73 -31.52
C GLY A 142 -1.39 6.12 -30.87
N ARG A 143 -1.05 7.15 -31.62
CA ARG A 143 -1.12 8.55 -31.12
C ARG A 143 -2.54 9.09 -30.95
N ARG A 144 -3.53 8.43 -31.55
CA ARG A 144 -4.95 8.84 -31.48
C ARG A 144 -5.73 8.07 -30.41
N ASN A 145 -5.05 7.29 -29.57
CA ASN A 145 -5.68 6.46 -28.54
C ASN A 145 -6.76 5.54 -29.15
N GLU A 146 -6.41 4.83 -30.21
CA GLU A 146 -7.30 3.86 -30.84
C GLU A 146 -7.61 2.75 -29.84
N LYS A 147 -8.91 2.55 -29.58
CA LYS A 147 -9.38 1.58 -28.59
C LYS A 147 -9.04 0.17 -29.06
N GLY A 148 -8.29 -0.55 -28.25
CA GLY A 148 -7.93 -1.94 -28.43
C GLY A 148 -8.76 -2.89 -27.56
N PRO A 149 -8.29 -4.10 -27.32
CA PRO A 149 -8.91 -5.05 -26.39
C PRO A 149 -9.10 -4.47 -25.00
N GLY A 150 -10.15 -4.92 -24.33
CA GLY A 150 -10.47 -4.55 -22.95
C GLY A 150 -11.34 -5.62 -22.30
N SER A 151 -11.55 -5.51 -21.00
CA SER A 151 -12.52 -6.36 -20.30
C SER A 151 -13.93 -5.81 -20.46
N GLU A 152 -14.90 -6.68 -20.71
CA GLU A 152 -16.29 -6.39 -20.40
C GLU A 152 -16.44 -6.51 -18.88
N ALA A 153 -16.87 -5.44 -18.24
CA ALA A 153 -17.03 -5.46 -16.79
C ALA A 153 -18.11 -6.45 -16.40
N PRO A 154 -17.83 -7.43 -15.53
CA PRO A 154 -18.90 -8.11 -14.84
C PRO A 154 -19.67 -7.06 -14.01
N PRO A 155 -21.01 -7.19 -13.89
CA PRO A 155 -21.77 -6.27 -13.06
C PRO A 155 -21.16 -6.25 -11.66
N SER A 156 -20.92 -5.04 -11.13
CA SER A 156 -20.48 -4.87 -9.75
C SER A 156 -21.57 -5.44 -8.84
N SER A 157 -21.35 -6.59 -8.27
CA SER A 157 -22.16 -7.09 -7.17
C SER A 157 -21.81 -6.25 -5.93
N GLY A 158 -22.41 -5.09 -5.82
CA GLY A 158 -22.35 -4.27 -4.62
C GLY A 158 -23.21 -4.86 -3.51
N GLY A 159 -22.91 -6.07 -3.09
CA GLY A 159 -23.58 -6.76 -2.01
C GLY A 159 -22.70 -7.89 -1.50
N SER A 160 -22.71 -8.14 -0.20
CA SER A 160 -22.14 -9.34 0.38
C SER A 160 -22.79 -10.57 -0.26
N ASP A 161 -22.11 -11.23 -1.18
CA ASP A 161 -22.54 -12.48 -1.76
C ASP A 161 -22.65 -13.52 -0.65
N PRO A 162 -23.83 -14.10 -0.39
CA PRO A 162 -23.99 -15.17 0.60
C PRO A 162 -23.18 -16.43 0.24
N ASN A 163 -22.67 -16.54 -1.01
CA ASN A 163 -21.80 -17.60 -1.48
C ASN A 163 -20.35 -17.12 -1.63
N VAL A 164 -19.78 -16.55 -0.57
CA VAL A 164 -18.38 -16.03 -0.53
C VAL A 164 -17.38 -17.01 -1.17
N LEU A 165 -17.59 -18.31 -1.10
CA LEU A 165 -16.71 -19.34 -1.68
C LEU A 165 -16.76 -19.42 -3.21
N THR A 166 -17.76 -18.86 -3.87
CA THR A 166 -17.90 -18.84 -5.34
C THR A 166 -17.57 -17.49 -5.97
N SER A 167 -17.39 -16.45 -5.16
CA SER A 167 -16.89 -15.15 -5.59
C SER A 167 -15.39 -15.18 -5.89
N GLN A 168 -14.85 -14.14 -6.56
CA GLN A 168 -13.40 -14.00 -6.71
C GLN A 168 -12.68 -13.94 -5.37
N GLU A 169 -13.29 -13.27 -4.38
CA GLU A 169 -12.77 -13.22 -3.01
C GLU A 169 -12.77 -14.62 -2.38
N GLY A 170 -13.83 -15.40 -2.59
CA GLY A 170 -13.90 -16.79 -2.14
C GLY A 170 -12.85 -17.68 -2.76
N ALA A 171 -12.49 -17.46 -4.03
CA ALA A 171 -11.41 -18.18 -4.69
C ALA A 171 -10.05 -17.90 -4.04
N HIS A 172 -9.79 -16.65 -3.63
CA HIS A 172 -8.57 -16.27 -2.91
C HIS A 172 -8.47 -16.96 -1.53
N TYR A 173 -9.53 -16.90 -0.73
CA TYR A 173 -9.57 -17.60 0.57
C TYR A 173 -9.46 -19.13 0.40
N LYS A 174 -10.12 -19.69 -0.63
CA LYS A 174 -10.02 -21.11 -0.94
C LYS A 174 -8.57 -21.51 -1.28
N ASN A 175 -7.87 -20.71 -2.06
CA ASN A 175 -6.46 -20.93 -2.40
C ASN A 175 -5.58 -21.03 -1.15
N PHE A 176 -5.77 -20.13 -0.18
CA PHE A 176 -5.08 -20.19 1.10
C PHE A 176 -5.37 -21.48 1.87
N VAL A 177 -6.66 -21.87 1.97
CA VAL A 177 -7.06 -23.11 2.64
C VAL A 177 -6.51 -24.35 1.92
N ASP A 178 -6.49 -24.34 0.59
CA ASP A 178 -5.94 -25.44 -0.20
C ASP A 178 -4.42 -25.59 0.01
N ALA A 179 -3.68 -24.48 0.10
CA ALA A 179 -2.25 -24.48 0.41
C ALA A 179 -1.98 -25.09 1.81
N ILE A 180 -2.79 -24.73 2.82
CA ILE A 180 -2.69 -25.33 4.16
C ILE A 180 -2.94 -26.83 4.10
N ARG A 181 -4.00 -27.29 3.41
CA ARG A 181 -4.33 -28.71 3.29
C ARG A 181 -3.27 -29.50 2.55
N ALA A 182 -2.69 -28.90 1.52
CA ALA A 182 -1.58 -29.49 0.76
C ALA A 182 -0.25 -29.45 1.54
N ASN A 183 -0.17 -28.66 2.61
CA ASN A 183 1.09 -28.33 3.29
C ASN A 183 2.18 -27.88 2.30
N ASP A 184 1.80 -27.07 1.32
CA ASP A 184 2.68 -26.60 0.25
C ASP A 184 2.39 -25.12 -0.08
N ALA A 185 3.33 -24.25 0.28
CA ALA A 185 3.23 -22.81 0.00
C ALA A 185 3.25 -22.48 -1.51
N LYS A 186 3.73 -23.38 -2.37
CA LYS A 186 3.73 -23.18 -3.83
C LYS A 186 2.34 -23.19 -4.45
N VAL A 187 1.34 -23.66 -3.72
CA VAL A 187 -0.07 -23.60 -4.13
C VAL A 187 -0.60 -22.17 -4.04
N LEU A 188 0.01 -21.30 -3.22
CA LEU A 188 -0.42 -19.92 -3.09
C LEU A 188 -0.23 -19.14 -4.41
N THR A 189 -1.27 -18.44 -4.83
CA THR A 189 -1.23 -17.52 -5.98
C THR A 189 -0.57 -16.19 -5.63
N CYS A 190 -0.46 -15.87 -4.34
CA CYS A 190 0.27 -14.72 -3.80
C CYS A 190 1.00 -15.18 -2.53
N GLY A 191 2.30 -15.35 -2.63
CA GLY A 191 3.16 -15.75 -1.53
C GLY A 191 3.46 -14.58 -0.58
N VAL A 192 4.08 -14.90 0.56
CA VAL A 192 4.49 -13.85 1.53
C VAL A 192 5.50 -12.87 0.92
N GLU A 193 6.36 -13.33 0.02
CA GLU A 193 7.34 -12.49 -0.69
C GLU A 193 6.64 -11.46 -1.58
N ASP A 194 5.57 -11.83 -2.27
CA ASP A 194 4.78 -10.89 -3.08
C ASP A 194 4.18 -9.79 -2.21
N GLY A 195 3.61 -10.17 -1.05
CA GLY A 195 3.08 -9.22 -0.08
C GLY A 195 4.16 -8.30 0.49
N HIS A 196 5.34 -8.85 0.79
CA HIS A 196 6.50 -8.10 1.28
C HIS A 196 6.95 -7.04 0.26
N LEU A 197 7.22 -7.45 -0.98
CA LEU A 197 7.68 -6.55 -2.05
C LEU A 197 6.66 -5.45 -2.37
N SER A 198 5.37 -5.77 -2.35
CA SER A 198 4.31 -4.78 -2.59
C SER A 198 4.19 -3.79 -1.43
N SER A 199 4.24 -4.26 -0.18
CA SER A 199 4.17 -3.42 1.01
C SER A 199 5.41 -2.56 1.19
N ALA A 200 6.58 -3.07 0.85
CA ALA A 200 7.86 -2.36 0.94
C ALA A 200 7.84 -1.05 0.15
N LEU A 201 7.17 -1.00 -1.01
CA LEU A 201 7.06 0.23 -1.80
C LEU A 201 6.41 1.37 -1.02
N ALA A 202 5.37 1.09 -0.22
CA ALA A 202 4.74 2.09 0.63
C ALA A 202 5.70 2.61 1.71
N HIS A 203 6.50 1.72 2.31
CA HIS A 203 7.50 2.11 3.30
C HIS A 203 8.61 2.95 2.68
N LEU A 204 9.18 2.52 1.55
CA LEU A 204 10.22 3.25 0.83
C LEU A 204 9.75 4.65 0.43
N ALA A 205 8.52 4.77 -0.09
CA ALA A 205 7.91 6.05 -0.42
C ALA A 205 7.82 6.98 0.79
N ASN A 206 7.28 6.48 1.90
CA ASN A 206 7.13 7.25 3.12
C ASN A 206 8.48 7.65 3.75
N ILE A 207 9.49 6.78 3.69
CA ILE A 207 10.83 7.11 4.17
C ILE A 207 11.43 8.22 3.33
N ALA A 208 11.38 8.11 1.99
CA ALA A 208 11.90 9.16 1.10
C ALA A 208 11.20 10.51 1.32
N TYR A 209 9.89 10.50 1.56
CA TYR A 209 9.13 11.69 1.93
C TYR A 209 9.61 12.31 3.25
N ARG A 210 9.75 11.48 4.29
CA ARG A 210 10.14 11.94 5.65
C ARG A 210 11.54 12.50 5.71
N VAL A 211 12.49 11.95 4.95
CA VAL A 211 13.87 12.45 4.87
C VAL A 211 14.05 13.56 3.82
N GLY A 212 13.06 13.77 2.95
CA GLY A 212 13.01 14.88 2.00
C GLY A 212 14.04 14.81 0.88
N ARG A 213 14.46 13.63 0.45
CA ARG A 213 15.46 13.45 -0.60
C ARG A 213 15.30 12.14 -1.38
N LYS A 214 15.87 12.09 -2.60
CA LYS A 214 16.02 10.85 -3.38
C LYS A 214 16.99 9.91 -2.66
N LEU A 215 16.58 8.67 -2.50
CA LEU A 215 17.33 7.61 -1.81
C LEU A 215 17.73 6.52 -2.79
N LYS A 216 18.90 5.91 -2.55
CA LYS A 216 19.31 4.65 -3.19
C LYS A 216 19.05 3.51 -2.23
N PHE A 217 18.52 2.40 -2.75
CA PHE A 217 18.16 1.24 -1.96
C PHE A 217 18.86 -0.01 -2.49
N ASP A 218 19.52 -0.75 -1.60
CA ASP A 218 20.03 -2.08 -1.87
C ASP A 218 18.96 -3.11 -1.51
N GLY A 219 18.27 -3.62 -2.53
CA GLY A 219 17.18 -4.56 -2.34
C GLY A 219 17.60 -5.94 -1.80
N LYS A 220 18.87 -6.31 -1.86
CA LYS A 220 19.35 -7.56 -1.28
C LYS A 220 19.64 -7.43 0.20
N ALA A 221 20.22 -6.31 0.60
CA ALA A 221 20.51 -6.00 1.99
C ALA A 221 19.29 -5.38 2.71
N GLU A 222 18.28 -4.96 1.95
CA GLU A 222 17.13 -4.18 2.40
C GLU A 222 17.55 -2.96 3.24
N LYS A 223 18.50 -2.18 2.68
CA LYS A 223 19.07 -1.00 3.31
C LYS A 223 19.25 0.14 2.32
N PHE A 224 19.21 1.35 2.85
CA PHE A 224 19.55 2.53 2.08
C PHE A 224 21.06 2.68 1.93
N VAL A 225 21.51 2.91 0.72
CA VAL A 225 22.96 3.02 0.42
C VAL A 225 23.49 4.36 0.94
N GLY A 226 24.30 4.28 2.00
CA GLY A 226 24.98 5.45 2.55
C GLY A 226 24.07 6.45 3.27
N ASP A 227 22.89 6.03 3.74
CA ASP A 227 21.91 6.88 4.39
C ASP A 227 21.40 6.29 5.72
N ALA A 228 22.17 6.53 6.77
CA ALA A 228 21.85 6.03 8.12
C ALA A 228 20.59 6.67 8.74
N GLU A 229 20.17 7.85 8.29
CA GLU A 229 18.92 8.46 8.74
C GLU A 229 17.72 7.72 8.15
N ALA A 230 17.77 7.40 6.87
CA ALA A 230 16.74 6.61 6.21
C ALA A 230 16.70 5.18 6.76
N ASP A 231 17.85 4.55 7.02
CA ASP A 231 17.91 3.20 7.60
C ASP A 231 17.23 3.09 8.96
N LYS A 232 17.31 4.11 9.79
CA LYS A 232 16.60 4.14 11.09
C LYS A 232 15.08 4.07 10.95
N LEU A 233 14.54 4.46 9.80
CA LEU A 233 13.11 4.42 9.53
C LEU A 233 12.63 3.09 8.95
N LEU A 234 13.52 2.16 8.64
CA LEU A 234 13.16 0.79 8.22
C LEU A 234 12.63 -0.05 9.38
N THR A 235 12.89 0.36 10.59
CA THR A 235 12.42 -0.30 11.81
C THR A 235 11.91 0.73 12.80
N ARG A 236 11.48 0.27 13.95
CA ARG A 236 11.07 1.11 15.08
C ARG A 236 11.50 0.47 16.39
N GLU A 237 11.62 1.26 17.44
CA GLU A 237 11.77 0.73 18.79
C GLU A 237 10.43 0.14 19.24
N TYR A 238 10.46 -1.13 19.64
CA TYR A 238 9.27 -1.81 20.14
C TYR A 238 9.16 -1.65 21.65
N ARG A 239 7.97 -1.30 22.10
CA ARG A 239 7.65 -1.17 23.52
C ARG A 239 7.51 -2.57 24.18
N ALA A 240 8.17 -2.78 25.31
CA ALA A 240 7.96 -3.98 26.12
C ALA A 240 6.51 -4.03 26.66
N PRO A 241 5.87 -5.21 26.78
CA PRO A 241 6.40 -6.56 26.47
C PRO A 241 6.23 -7.00 25.01
N TYR A 242 5.82 -6.10 24.11
CA TYR A 242 5.46 -6.37 22.70
C TYR A 242 6.67 -6.36 21.76
N ALA A 243 7.88 -6.44 22.29
CA ALA A 243 9.08 -6.50 21.44
C ALA A 243 9.09 -7.80 20.62
N ILE A 244 9.35 -7.64 19.32
CA ILE A 244 9.56 -8.76 18.40
C ILE A 244 11.04 -9.10 18.42
N ALA A 245 11.37 -10.38 18.54
CA ALA A 245 12.76 -10.82 18.50
C ALA A 245 13.36 -10.61 17.10
N ASP A 246 14.65 -10.25 17.04
CA ASP A 246 15.36 -10.04 15.76
C ASP A 246 15.49 -11.34 14.94
N LYS A 247 15.27 -12.47 15.56
CA LYS A 247 15.22 -13.80 14.93
C LYS A 247 14.00 -14.54 15.44
N VAL A 248 13.18 -14.95 14.53
CA VAL A 248 12.02 -15.82 14.73
C VAL A 248 12.37 -17.25 14.32
#